data_e756c3aa45c3ffd58fb0f75b1197fd7a
#
_entry.id   e756c3aa45c3ffd58fb0f75b1197fd7a
#
_cell.length_a   1.000
_cell.length_b   1.000
_cell.length_c   1.000
_cell.angle_alpha   90.00
_cell.angle_beta   90.00
_cell.angle_gamma   90.00
#
_symmetry.space_group_name_H-M   'P 1'
#
loop_
_entity.id
_entity.type
_entity.pdbx_description
1 polymer ?
#
loop_
_entity_poly.entity_id
_entity_poly.type
_entity_poly.pdbx_seq_one_letter_code
_entity_poly.pdbx_strand_id
1 'polypeptide(L)'
;KVEFVDSEIIATVRNTGQISVNIVMADINDRIYPAAIEPDKHLERFESAIVRIPFEWNEGEPYAVGLTVDDGTRFEKQVDVAVQSIKPTVEMISYFAVIGTYVGIIPVLIGLLWFPFISKLSRSKYKFFLALTVGLLLFLGLSTAEEAIEISANNLSDVFNGVLLVATVAVVSFLALNYVGEKLRKRAGASKLAGPVAIALMIAIGIGLHNFGEGLAIGAAIVLGEAALGAFLIVGFALHNTTEGFAIAAPMARTKLMIGKLAAMGM
;
A
#
# COMPACT_ATOMS: atom_id res chain seq x y z
N LYS A 1 19.78 6.85 -2.14
CA LYS A 1 19.03 5.66 -2.61
C LYS A 1 20.01 4.74 -3.34
N VAL A 2 19.93 3.42 -3.09
CA VAL A 2 20.73 2.41 -3.82
C VAL A 2 19.76 1.55 -4.63
N GLU A 3 20.12 1.28 -5.88
CA GLU A 3 19.35 0.46 -6.82
C GLU A 3 20.29 -0.56 -7.47
N PHE A 4 19.81 -1.78 -7.63
CA PHE A 4 20.52 -2.89 -8.27
C PHE A 4 19.91 -3.13 -9.64
N VAL A 5 20.69 -2.94 -10.70
CA VAL A 5 20.19 -3.00 -12.09
C VAL A 5 21.20 -3.77 -12.93
N ASP A 6 20.76 -4.87 -13.52
CA ASP A 6 21.58 -5.74 -14.36
C ASP A 6 22.97 -6.03 -13.73
N SER A 7 24.07 -5.54 -14.32
CA SER A 7 25.44 -5.72 -13.83
C SER A 7 26.01 -4.42 -13.22
N GLU A 8 25.17 -3.56 -12.64
CA GLU A 8 25.62 -2.32 -11.99
C GLU A 8 24.82 -2.02 -10.71
N ILE A 9 25.48 -1.34 -9.78
CA ILE A 9 24.84 -0.74 -8.60
C ILE A 9 24.78 0.78 -8.83
N ILE A 10 23.57 1.35 -8.72
CA ILE A 10 23.32 2.77 -8.93
C ILE A 10 23.01 3.41 -7.57
N ALA A 11 23.87 4.33 -7.14
CA ALA A 11 23.66 5.11 -5.93
C ALA A 11 23.25 6.56 -6.27
N THR A 12 22.01 6.93 -5.97
CA THR A 12 21.56 8.32 -6.02
C THR A 12 21.87 9.00 -4.69
N VAL A 13 22.67 10.02 -4.73
CA VAL A 13 23.15 10.75 -3.55
C VAL A 13 22.79 12.23 -3.64
N ARG A 14 22.71 12.89 -2.49
CA ARG A 14 22.43 14.31 -2.38
C ARG A 14 23.30 14.92 -1.29
N ASN A 15 23.94 16.04 -1.59
CA ASN A 15 24.66 16.80 -0.57
C ASN A 15 23.67 17.54 0.33
N THR A 16 23.47 17.06 1.55
CA THR A 16 22.65 17.72 2.59
C THR A 16 23.48 18.52 3.59
N GLY A 17 24.81 18.54 3.40
CA GLY A 17 25.74 19.32 4.21
C GLY A 17 25.65 20.83 3.94
N GLN A 18 26.50 21.60 4.65
CA GLN A 18 26.56 23.07 4.51
C GLN A 18 27.62 23.53 3.51
N ILE A 19 28.55 22.66 3.17
CA ILE A 19 29.67 22.93 2.25
C ILE A 19 29.56 22.04 1.02
N SER A 20 30.17 22.48 -0.08
CA SER A 20 30.32 21.65 -1.28
C SER A 20 31.27 20.48 -1.01
N VAL A 21 31.06 19.35 -1.69
CA VAL A 21 31.90 18.15 -1.54
C VAL A 21 32.18 17.54 -2.92
N ASN A 22 33.31 16.86 -3.06
CA ASN A 22 33.66 16.11 -4.25
C ASN A 22 33.61 14.60 -3.91
N ILE A 23 32.88 13.81 -4.68
CA ILE A 23 32.92 12.35 -4.56
C ILE A 23 34.21 11.87 -5.24
N VAL A 24 35.08 11.22 -4.46
CA VAL A 24 36.40 10.78 -4.97
C VAL A 24 36.50 9.27 -5.12
N MET A 25 35.69 8.50 -4.40
CA MET A 25 35.79 7.05 -4.38
C MET A 25 34.44 6.40 -4.10
N ALA A 26 34.21 5.25 -4.76
CA ALA A 26 33.09 4.36 -4.48
C ALA A 26 33.63 2.99 -4.08
N ASP A 27 32.98 2.34 -3.12
CA ASP A 27 33.32 1.01 -2.65
C ASP A 27 32.07 0.16 -2.43
N ILE A 28 32.25 -1.16 -2.57
CA ILE A 28 31.24 -2.18 -2.26
C ILE A 28 31.89 -3.18 -1.33
N ASN A 29 31.30 -3.41 -0.15
CA ASN A 29 31.84 -4.28 0.89
C ASN A 29 33.33 -3.98 1.17
N ASP A 30 33.67 -2.68 1.34
CA ASP A 30 35.02 -2.15 1.59
C ASP A 30 36.04 -2.38 0.46
N ARG A 31 35.59 -2.75 -0.74
CA ARG A 31 36.44 -2.86 -1.93
C ARG A 31 36.14 -1.73 -2.89
N ILE A 32 37.18 -1.04 -3.36
CA ILE A 32 37.08 0.10 -4.26
C ILE A 32 36.75 -0.40 -5.67
N TYR A 33 35.77 0.25 -6.30
CA TYR A 33 35.38 0.02 -7.66
C TYR A 33 35.39 1.32 -8.47
N PRO A 34 35.67 1.25 -9.78
CA PRO A 34 35.51 2.40 -10.65
C PRO A 34 34.03 2.80 -10.70
N ALA A 35 33.76 4.10 -10.67
CA ALA A 35 32.40 4.60 -10.72
C ALA A 35 32.29 5.77 -11.70
N ALA A 36 31.21 5.77 -12.49
CA ALA A 36 30.81 6.93 -13.28
C ALA A 36 29.85 7.79 -12.46
N ILE A 37 30.12 9.11 -12.41
CA ILE A 37 29.33 10.05 -11.62
C ILE A 37 28.72 11.08 -12.55
N GLU A 38 27.40 11.20 -12.51
CA GLU A 38 26.60 12.08 -13.36
C GLU A 38 25.71 13.01 -12.52
N PRO A 39 25.57 14.31 -12.84
CA PRO A 39 26.22 15.03 -13.95
C PRO A 39 27.65 15.43 -13.62
N ASP A 40 28.03 15.60 -12.34
CA ASP A 40 29.37 15.96 -11.86
C ASP A 40 29.64 15.28 -10.52
N LYS A 41 30.96 15.08 -10.24
CA LYS A 41 31.44 14.61 -8.93
C LYS A 41 31.43 15.71 -7.87
N HIS A 42 31.41 16.99 -8.29
CA HIS A 42 31.28 18.14 -7.40
C HIS A 42 29.80 18.40 -7.10
N LEU A 43 29.45 18.43 -5.82
CA LEU A 43 28.10 18.65 -5.37
C LEU A 43 28.02 19.87 -4.47
N GLU A 44 27.38 20.91 -4.94
CA GLU A 44 26.96 22.05 -4.14
C GLU A 44 25.88 21.60 -3.11
N ARG A 45 25.58 22.47 -2.18
CA ARG A 45 24.53 22.20 -1.19
C ARG A 45 23.20 21.92 -1.87
N PHE A 46 22.58 20.78 -1.51
CA PHE A 46 21.31 20.24 -2.06
C PHE A 46 21.40 19.73 -3.49
N GLU A 47 22.54 19.73 -4.13
CA GLU A 47 22.72 19.05 -5.40
C GLU A 47 22.77 17.54 -5.23
N SER A 48 22.41 16.84 -6.32
CA SER A 48 22.34 15.38 -6.37
C SER A 48 23.20 14.86 -7.51
N ALA A 49 23.79 13.67 -7.31
CA ALA A 49 24.47 12.92 -8.36
C ALA A 49 23.99 11.48 -8.39
N ILE A 50 24.16 10.86 -9.54
CA ILE A 50 23.98 9.43 -9.78
C ILE A 50 25.36 8.81 -9.93
N VAL A 51 25.71 7.92 -9.02
CA VAL A 51 26.96 7.16 -9.03
C VAL A 51 26.67 5.76 -9.55
N ARG A 52 27.22 5.41 -10.72
CA ARG A 52 27.08 4.09 -11.34
C ARG A 52 28.34 3.28 -11.09
N ILE A 53 28.21 2.16 -10.45
CA ILE A 53 29.30 1.26 -10.07
C ILE A 53 29.10 -0.05 -10.84
N PRO A 54 29.91 -0.35 -11.88
CA PRO A 54 29.87 -1.64 -12.56
C PRO A 54 30.24 -2.75 -11.57
N PHE A 55 29.29 -3.60 -11.25
CA PHE A 55 29.46 -4.66 -10.28
C PHE A 55 28.45 -5.78 -10.55
N GLU A 56 28.95 -7.01 -10.66
CA GLU A 56 28.09 -8.20 -10.71
C GLU A 56 27.64 -8.57 -9.29
N TRP A 57 26.39 -8.31 -9.02
CA TRP A 57 25.76 -8.57 -7.72
C TRP A 57 24.84 -9.80 -7.79
N ASN A 58 24.62 -10.44 -6.66
CA ASN A 58 23.70 -11.58 -6.53
C ASN A 58 22.44 -11.17 -5.81
N GLU A 59 21.30 -11.64 -6.30
CA GLU A 59 20.02 -11.41 -5.67
C GLU A 59 19.93 -12.11 -4.30
N GLY A 60 19.38 -11.42 -3.32
CA GLY A 60 19.24 -11.95 -1.96
C GLY A 60 20.47 -11.74 -1.06
N GLU A 61 21.61 -11.31 -1.58
CA GLU A 61 22.80 -11.07 -0.76
C GLU A 61 22.85 -9.65 -0.16
N PRO A 62 23.49 -9.47 1.00
CA PRO A 62 23.69 -8.14 1.59
C PRO A 62 24.88 -7.41 0.95
N TYR A 63 24.74 -6.10 0.77
CA TYR A 63 25.80 -5.23 0.26
C TYR A 63 25.93 -3.95 1.07
N ALA A 64 27.16 -3.56 1.37
CA ALA A 64 27.49 -2.25 1.88
C ALA A 64 28.02 -1.39 0.74
N VAL A 65 27.31 -0.31 0.39
CA VAL A 65 27.73 0.61 -0.67
C VAL A 65 28.26 1.88 -0.04
N GLY A 66 29.55 2.14 -0.20
CA GLY A 66 30.26 3.27 0.37
C GLY A 66 30.64 4.31 -0.68
N LEU A 67 30.63 5.57 -0.29
CA LEU A 67 31.14 6.69 -1.07
C LEU A 67 32.02 7.56 -0.17
N THR A 68 33.22 7.87 -0.64
CA THR A 68 34.15 8.73 0.07
C THR A 68 34.27 10.07 -0.64
N VAL A 69 34.24 11.16 0.12
CA VAL A 69 34.40 12.51 -0.38
C VAL A 69 35.82 13.02 -0.14
N ASP A 70 36.16 14.18 -0.68
CA ASP A 70 37.51 14.74 -0.74
C ASP A 70 38.12 15.10 0.63
N ASP A 71 37.30 15.27 1.66
CA ASP A 71 37.78 15.44 3.05
C ASP A 71 38.12 14.09 3.75
N GLY A 72 37.94 12.98 3.05
CA GLY A 72 38.15 11.63 3.57
C GLY A 72 36.92 11.02 4.30
N THR A 73 35.83 11.77 4.43
CA THR A 73 34.61 11.22 5.05
C THR A 73 33.99 10.16 4.15
N ARG A 74 33.70 8.99 4.72
CA ARG A 74 33.02 7.89 4.04
C ARG A 74 31.56 7.82 4.50
N PHE A 75 30.65 7.82 3.56
CA PHE A 75 29.22 7.59 3.75
C PHE A 75 28.87 6.20 3.25
N GLU A 76 28.20 5.41 4.06
CA GLU A 76 27.83 4.05 3.74
C GLU A 76 26.33 3.85 3.83
N LYS A 77 25.80 3.05 2.91
CA LYS A 77 24.43 2.52 2.97
C LYS A 77 24.49 1.01 2.92
N GLN A 78 24.07 0.38 4.02
CA GLN A 78 23.84 -1.06 4.03
C GLN A 78 22.50 -1.40 3.39
N VAL A 79 22.50 -2.44 2.58
CA VAL A 79 21.35 -3.08 1.96
C VAL A 79 21.37 -4.53 2.36
N ASP A 80 20.46 -4.93 3.23
CA ASP A 80 20.44 -6.28 3.82
C ASP A 80 20.07 -7.35 2.79
N VAL A 81 19.26 -6.99 1.80
CA VAL A 81 18.83 -7.88 0.71
C VAL A 81 18.87 -7.10 -0.60
N ALA A 82 19.77 -7.47 -1.50
CA ALA A 82 19.81 -6.91 -2.83
C ALA A 82 18.69 -7.50 -3.69
N VAL A 83 17.86 -6.62 -4.26
CA VAL A 83 16.77 -7.01 -5.17
C VAL A 83 16.88 -6.17 -6.43
N GLN A 84 16.68 -6.81 -7.58
CA GLN A 84 16.70 -6.11 -8.85
C GLN A 84 15.67 -4.97 -8.87
N SER A 85 16.12 -3.76 -9.14
CA SER A 85 15.26 -2.59 -9.22
C SER A 85 14.40 -2.67 -10.47
N ILE A 86 13.12 -2.92 -10.29
CA ILE A 86 12.15 -3.09 -11.37
C ILE A 86 11.76 -1.71 -11.93
N LYS A 87 12.00 -1.51 -13.23
CA LYS A 87 11.45 -0.33 -13.91
C LYS A 87 9.97 -0.55 -14.21
N PRO A 88 9.08 0.42 -13.93
CA PRO A 88 7.67 0.28 -14.24
C PRO A 88 7.46 0.19 -15.75
N THR A 89 7.23 -1.01 -16.26
CA THR A 89 6.88 -1.28 -17.66
C THR A 89 5.35 -1.41 -17.78
N VAL A 90 4.84 -1.19 -19.00
CA VAL A 90 3.40 -1.39 -19.30
C VAL A 90 2.99 -2.85 -19.01
N GLU A 91 3.88 -3.79 -19.27
CA GLU A 91 3.69 -5.22 -18.98
C GLU A 91 3.50 -5.47 -17.49
N MET A 92 4.38 -4.91 -16.66
CA MET A 92 4.30 -5.01 -15.20
C MET A 92 3.02 -4.37 -14.65
N ILE A 93 2.68 -3.17 -15.13
CA ILE A 93 1.44 -2.48 -14.74
C ILE A 93 0.22 -3.31 -15.11
N SER A 94 0.19 -3.91 -16.32
CA SER A 94 -0.93 -4.76 -16.74
C SER A 94 -1.03 -6.04 -15.91
N TYR A 95 0.09 -6.66 -15.57
CA TYR A 95 0.14 -7.82 -14.70
C TYR A 95 -0.44 -7.51 -13.31
N PHE A 96 -0.01 -6.42 -12.66
CA PHE A 96 -0.56 -6.01 -11.38
C PHE A 96 -2.03 -5.59 -11.46
N ALA A 97 -2.47 -4.99 -12.58
CA ALA A 97 -3.87 -4.67 -12.80
C ALA A 97 -4.75 -5.94 -12.88
N VAL A 98 -4.26 -7.01 -13.52
CA VAL A 98 -4.96 -8.31 -13.59
C VAL A 98 -5.03 -8.94 -12.18
N ILE A 99 -3.92 -8.97 -11.45
CA ILE A 99 -3.92 -9.49 -10.06
C ILE A 99 -4.88 -8.69 -9.19
N GLY A 100 -4.81 -7.35 -9.21
CA GLY A 100 -5.69 -6.49 -8.43
C GLY A 100 -7.18 -6.68 -8.79
N THR A 101 -7.48 -6.90 -10.07
CA THR A 101 -8.83 -7.24 -10.50
C THR A 101 -9.29 -8.59 -9.94
N TYR A 102 -8.43 -9.59 -10.01
CA TYR A 102 -8.71 -10.93 -9.52
C TYR A 102 -8.89 -10.97 -7.99
N VAL A 103 -8.05 -10.25 -7.25
CA VAL A 103 -8.05 -10.27 -5.77
C VAL A 103 -9.06 -9.28 -5.18
N GLY A 104 -9.16 -8.08 -5.74
CA GLY A 104 -10.00 -7.00 -5.21
C GLY A 104 -11.40 -6.97 -5.84
N ILE A 105 -11.49 -6.74 -7.15
CA ILE A 105 -12.77 -6.44 -7.80
C ILE A 105 -13.68 -7.67 -7.90
N ILE A 106 -13.17 -8.80 -8.40
CA ILE A 106 -14.00 -10.00 -8.63
C ILE A 106 -14.60 -10.53 -7.32
N PRO A 107 -13.83 -10.72 -6.23
CA PRO A 107 -14.39 -11.22 -4.98
C PRO A 107 -15.44 -10.28 -4.36
N VAL A 108 -15.17 -8.97 -4.37
CA VAL A 108 -16.15 -7.97 -3.90
C VAL A 108 -17.43 -8.04 -4.71
N LEU A 109 -17.37 -8.18 -6.04
CA LEU A 109 -18.54 -8.36 -6.89
C LEU A 109 -19.28 -9.67 -6.58
N ILE A 110 -18.57 -10.78 -6.32
CA ILE A 110 -19.18 -12.05 -5.86
C ILE A 110 -19.91 -11.82 -4.54
N GLY A 111 -19.31 -11.12 -3.58
CA GLY A 111 -19.97 -10.75 -2.33
C GLY A 111 -21.24 -9.93 -2.54
N LEU A 112 -21.23 -8.98 -3.47
CA LEU A 112 -22.42 -8.19 -3.84
C LEU A 112 -23.56 -9.03 -4.47
N LEU A 113 -23.26 -10.16 -5.12
CA LEU A 113 -24.27 -11.07 -5.67
C LEU A 113 -25.17 -11.69 -4.59
N TRP A 114 -24.79 -11.65 -3.32
CA TRP A 114 -25.64 -12.07 -2.21
C TRP A 114 -26.81 -11.11 -1.95
N PHE A 115 -26.78 -9.89 -2.49
CA PHE A 115 -27.84 -8.88 -2.31
C PHE A 115 -29.28 -9.39 -2.53
N PRO A 116 -29.60 -10.10 -3.64
CA PRO A 116 -30.95 -10.61 -3.86
C PRO A 116 -31.41 -11.61 -2.79
N PHE A 117 -30.49 -12.38 -2.23
CA PHE A 117 -30.79 -13.35 -1.15
C PHE A 117 -31.03 -12.63 0.17
N ILE A 118 -30.17 -11.69 0.52
CA ILE A 118 -30.26 -10.90 1.76
C ILE A 118 -31.56 -10.10 1.79
N SER A 119 -31.98 -9.53 0.65
CA SER A 119 -33.21 -8.76 0.52
C SER A 119 -34.48 -9.55 0.80
N LYS A 120 -34.47 -10.89 0.63
CA LYS A 120 -35.58 -11.81 0.86
C LYS A 120 -35.61 -12.40 2.28
N LEU A 121 -34.58 -12.12 3.09
CA LEU A 121 -34.49 -12.69 4.45
C LEU A 121 -35.58 -12.14 5.38
N SER A 122 -36.02 -12.98 6.32
CA SER A 122 -36.85 -12.56 7.44
C SER A 122 -36.13 -11.49 8.29
N ARG A 123 -36.89 -10.68 9.03
CA ARG A 123 -36.33 -9.58 9.84
C ARG A 123 -35.26 -10.05 10.83
N SER A 124 -35.43 -11.23 11.42
CA SER A 124 -34.46 -11.80 12.36
C SER A 124 -33.16 -12.21 11.67
N LYS A 125 -33.26 -12.95 10.55
CA LYS A 125 -32.10 -13.36 9.77
C LYS A 125 -31.33 -12.17 9.20
N TYR A 126 -32.04 -11.14 8.72
CA TYR A 126 -31.40 -9.89 8.26
C TYR A 126 -30.61 -9.19 9.37
N LYS A 127 -31.18 -9.11 10.61
CA LYS A 127 -30.46 -8.54 11.76
C LYS A 127 -29.19 -9.34 12.10
N PHE A 128 -29.27 -10.68 11.99
CA PHE A 128 -28.09 -11.53 12.19
C PHE A 128 -26.99 -11.21 11.18
N PHE A 129 -27.33 -11.08 9.90
CA PHE A 129 -26.34 -10.72 8.88
C PHE A 129 -25.77 -9.30 9.07
N LEU A 130 -26.58 -8.34 9.50
CA LEU A 130 -26.07 -7.01 9.87
C LEU A 130 -25.10 -7.08 11.05
N ALA A 131 -25.42 -7.87 12.08
CA ALA A 131 -24.53 -8.03 13.24
C ALA A 131 -23.21 -8.73 12.83
N LEU A 132 -23.30 -9.75 11.94
CA LEU A 132 -22.12 -10.40 11.37
C LEU A 132 -21.26 -9.40 10.61
N THR A 133 -21.84 -8.56 9.74
CA THR A 133 -21.14 -7.50 9.02
C THR A 133 -20.41 -6.55 9.97
N VAL A 134 -21.10 -6.09 11.03
CA VAL A 134 -20.48 -5.21 12.04
C VAL A 134 -19.32 -5.93 12.74
N GLY A 135 -19.48 -7.21 13.07
CA GLY A 135 -18.42 -8.02 13.69
C GLY A 135 -17.19 -8.16 12.78
N LEU A 136 -17.41 -8.42 11.49
CA LEU A 136 -16.31 -8.51 10.51
C LEU A 136 -15.58 -7.17 10.33
N LEU A 137 -16.31 -6.06 10.21
CA LEU A 137 -15.71 -4.74 10.09
C LEU A 137 -14.94 -4.32 11.36
N LEU A 138 -15.45 -4.67 12.54
CA LEU A 138 -14.72 -4.44 13.80
C LEU A 138 -13.45 -5.28 13.87
N PHE A 139 -13.53 -6.57 13.53
CA PHE A 139 -12.37 -7.45 13.49
C PHE A 139 -11.31 -6.91 12.52
N LEU A 140 -11.71 -6.56 11.30
CA LEU A 140 -10.81 -6.00 10.29
C LEU A 140 -10.17 -4.70 10.78
N GLY A 141 -10.96 -3.78 11.35
CA GLY A 141 -10.45 -2.51 11.87
C GLY A 141 -9.44 -2.68 13.01
N LEU A 142 -9.69 -3.63 13.93
CA LEU A 142 -8.77 -3.91 15.04
C LEU A 142 -7.48 -4.58 14.54
N SER A 143 -7.59 -5.57 13.65
CA SER A 143 -6.44 -6.26 13.06
C SER A 143 -5.55 -5.29 12.27
N THR A 144 -6.15 -4.45 11.41
CA THR A 144 -5.41 -3.43 10.65
C THR A 144 -4.74 -2.39 11.57
N ALA A 145 -5.40 -2.00 12.67
CA ALA A 145 -4.81 -1.06 13.61
C ALA A 145 -3.61 -1.67 14.35
N GLU A 146 -3.70 -2.94 14.77
CA GLU A 146 -2.62 -3.68 15.42
C GLU A 146 -1.40 -3.80 14.48
N GLU A 147 -1.61 -4.22 13.24
CA GLU A 147 -0.58 -4.34 12.21
C GLU A 147 0.06 -2.98 11.90
N ALA A 148 -0.73 -1.91 11.75
CA ALA A 148 -0.22 -0.56 11.51
C ALA A 148 0.65 -0.05 12.66
N ILE A 149 0.29 -0.35 13.92
CA ILE A 149 1.09 0.01 15.09
C ILE A 149 2.42 -0.77 15.08
N GLU A 150 2.38 -2.07 14.80
CA GLU A 150 3.58 -2.91 14.75
C GLU A 150 4.53 -2.46 13.65
N ILE A 151 4.04 -2.25 12.42
CA ILE A 151 4.84 -1.76 11.30
C ILE A 151 5.44 -0.39 11.61
N SER A 152 4.65 0.52 12.20
CA SER A 152 5.13 1.85 12.53
C SER A 152 6.18 1.85 13.65
N ALA A 153 6.05 0.95 14.63
CA ALA A 153 7.03 0.81 15.71
C ALA A 153 8.37 0.25 15.21
N ASN A 154 8.34 -0.66 14.24
CA ASN A 154 9.53 -1.33 13.74
C ASN A 154 10.26 -0.57 12.63
N ASN A 155 9.56 0.30 11.88
CA ASN A 155 10.12 0.92 10.67
C ASN A 155 10.24 2.45 10.73
N LEU A 156 9.58 3.12 11.68
CA LEU A 156 9.71 4.56 11.83
C LEU A 156 10.77 4.91 12.87
N SER A 157 11.57 5.96 12.59
CA SER A 157 12.55 6.46 13.54
C SER A 157 11.88 6.98 14.82
N ASP A 158 12.62 6.98 15.94
CA ASP A 158 12.16 7.45 17.25
C ASP A 158 11.60 8.90 17.25
N VAL A 159 11.98 9.69 16.25
CA VAL A 159 11.46 11.05 16.02
C VAL A 159 9.97 11.03 15.66
N PHE A 160 9.50 9.97 15.00
CA PHE A 160 8.10 9.78 14.67
C PHE A 160 7.48 8.77 15.61
N ASN A 161 6.66 9.24 16.54
CA ASN A 161 5.86 8.34 17.38
C ASN A 161 4.83 7.61 16.52
N GLY A 162 5.14 6.35 16.13
CA GLY A 162 4.31 5.55 15.24
C GLY A 162 2.89 5.35 15.74
N VAL A 163 2.71 5.13 17.05
CA VAL A 163 1.38 4.99 17.68
C VAL A 163 0.57 6.27 17.52
N LEU A 164 1.19 7.43 17.77
CA LEU A 164 0.52 8.72 17.61
C LEU A 164 0.16 9.00 16.14
N LEU A 165 1.03 8.61 15.20
CA LEU A 165 0.75 8.73 13.77
C LEU A 165 -0.46 7.89 13.37
N VAL A 166 -0.49 6.60 13.75
CA VAL A 166 -1.62 5.69 13.45
C VAL A 166 -2.91 6.21 14.07
N ALA A 167 -2.88 6.62 15.35
CA ALA A 167 -4.05 7.19 16.01
C ALA A 167 -4.55 8.47 15.33
N THR A 168 -3.64 9.37 14.93
CA THR A 168 -3.99 10.61 14.24
C THR A 168 -4.63 10.33 12.89
N VAL A 169 -4.04 9.44 12.08
CA VAL A 169 -4.57 9.05 10.77
C VAL A 169 -5.94 8.39 10.93
N ALA A 170 -6.12 7.51 11.91
CA ALA A 170 -7.40 6.86 12.19
C ALA A 170 -8.51 7.89 12.56
N VAL A 171 -8.22 8.84 13.44
CA VAL A 171 -9.15 9.89 13.82
C VAL A 171 -9.49 10.80 12.63
N VAL A 172 -8.48 11.24 11.87
CA VAL A 172 -8.70 12.09 10.68
C VAL A 172 -9.54 11.36 9.64
N SER A 173 -9.24 10.09 9.37
CA SER A 173 -10.01 9.25 8.44
C SER A 173 -11.46 9.08 8.90
N PHE A 174 -11.68 8.81 10.19
CA PHE A 174 -13.02 8.72 10.78
C PHE A 174 -13.81 10.02 10.62
N LEU A 175 -13.20 11.17 10.94
CA LEU A 175 -13.85 12.48 10.78
C LEU A 175 -14.12 12.81 9.31
N ALA A 176 -13.18 12.51 8.41
CA ALA A 176 -13.36 12.73 6.97
C ALA A 176 -14.52 11.88 6.41
N LEU A 177 -14.57 10.58 6.75
CA LEU A 177 -15.65 9.69 6.33
C LEU A 177 -17.00 10.15 6.89
N ASN A 178 -17.07 10.58 8.17
CA ASN A 178 -18.30 11.12 8.74
C ASN A 178 -18.75 12.39 8.03
N TYR A 179 -17.83 13.31 7.74
CA TYR A 179 -18.14 14.54 6.99
C TYR A 179 -18.66 14.23 5.59
N VAL A 180 -18.01 13.33 4.86
CA VAL A 180 -18.45 12.88 3.54
C VAL A 180 -19.83 12.23 3.62
N GLY A 181 -20.04 11.33 4.57
CA GLY A 181 -21.32 10.65 4.80
C GLY A 181 -22.46 11.63 5.11
N GLU A 182 -22.21 12.65 5.95
CA GLU A 182 -23.20 13.68 6.24
C GLU A 182 -23.52 14.53 5.01
N LYS A 183 -22.51 14.93 4.25
CA LYS A 183 -22.67 15.70 3.00
C LYS A 183 -23.45 14.92 1.94
N LEU A 184 -23.17 13.63 1.78
CA LEU A 184 -23.91 12.74 0.88
C LEU A 184 -25.36 12.61 1.31
N ARG A 185 -25.61 12.43 2.61
CA ARG A 185 -26.96 12.34 3.18
C ARG A 185 -27.75 13.64 2.97
N LYS A 186 -27.14 14.79 3.17
CA LYS A 186 -27.76 16.10 2.93
C LYS A 186 -28.10 16.31 1.44
N ARG A 187 -27.19 15.91 0.53
CA ARG A 187 -27.42 16.00 -0.93
C ARG A 187 -28.51 15.07 -1.43
N ALA A 188 -28.65 13.89 -0.83
CA ALA A 188 -29.67 12.90 -1.21
C ALA A 188 -31.10 13.29 -0.77
N GLY A 189 -31.27 14.36 0.01
CA GLY A 189 -32.55 14.90 0.45
C GLY A 189 -33.29 13.97 1.43
N ALA A 190 -34.61 14.19 1.60
CA ALA A 190 -35.46 13.43 2.51
C ALA A 190 -35.84 12.03 2.02
N SER A 191 -35.15 11.50 1.01
CA SER A 191 -35.39 10.14 0.49
C SER A 191 -35.06 9.08 1.55
N LYS A 192 -35.97 8.11 1.74
CA LYS A 192 -35.74 6.93 2.61
C LYS A 192 -34.52 6.09 2.20
N LEU A 193 -34.01 6.29 1.00
CA LEU A 193 -32.82 5.63 0.43
C LEU A 193 -31.51 6.33 0.83
N ALA A 194 -31.55 7.60 1.25
CA ALA A 194 -30.36 8.40 1.51
C ALA A 194 -29.45 7.80 2.60
N GLY A 195 -30.00 7.32 3.70
CA GLY A 195 -29.25 6.74 4.80
C GLY A 195 -28.52 5.44 4.43
N PRO A 196 -29.23 4.39 3.97
CA PRO A 196 -28.61 3.14 3.55
C PRO A 196 -27.55 3.28 2.45
N VAL A 197 -27.82 4.14 1.44
CA VAL A 197 -26.87 4.41 0.35
C VAL A 197 -25.61 5.10 0.88
N ALA A 198 -25.75 6.08 1.76
CA ALA A 198 -24.60 6.77 2.35
C ALA A 198 -23.74 5.83 3.17
N ILE A 199 -24.36 4.93 3.96
CA ILE A 199 -23.63 3.91 4.75
C ILE A 199 -22.89 2.95 3.81
N ALA A 200 -23.55 2.40 2.80
CA ALA A 200 -22.93 1.49 1.84
C ALA A 200 -21.75 2.15 1.11
N LEU A 201 -21.88 3.42 0.71
CA LEU A 201 -20.80 4.16 0.06
C LEU A 201 -19.63 4.45 1.01
N MET A 202 -19.89 4.77 2.28
CA MET A 202 -18.85 4.94 3.29
C MET A 202 -18.08 3.63 3.53
N ILE A 203 -18.80 2.50 3.61
CA ILE A 203 -18.20 1.16 3.72
C ILE A 203 -17.35 0.88 2.47
N ALA A 204 -17.88 1.13 1.27
CA ALA A 204 -17.17 0.90 0.01
C ALA A 204 -15.89 1.74 -0.11
N ILE A 205 -15.91 3.01 0.32
CA ILE A 205 -14.71 3.87 0.34
C ILE A 205 -13.67 3.31 1.33
N GLY A 206 -14.11 2.93 2.54
CA GLY A 206 -13.22 2.36 3.56
C GLY A 206 -12.57 1.06 3.09
N ILE A 207 -13.36 0.16 2.53
CA ILE A 207 -12.90 -1.10 1.92
C ILE A 207 -11.95 -0.84 0.75
N GLY A 208 -12.27 0.11 -0.13
CA GLY A 208 -11.38 0.46 -1.25
C GLY A 208 -10.01 0.95 -0.82
N LEU A 209 -9.94 1.73 0.27
CA LEU A 209 -8.66 2.16 0.86
C LEU A 209 -7.90 0.99 1.51
N HIS A 210 -8.62 0.07 2.17
CA HIS A 210 -8.04 -1.14 2.73
C HIS A 210 -7.46 -2.05 1.64
N ASN A 211 -8.23 -2.35 0.60
CA ASN A 211 -7.80 -3.18 -0.53
C ASN A 211 -6.64 -2.56 -1.33
N PHE A 212 -6.52 -1.23 -1.32
CA PHE A 212 -5.32 -0.57 -1.84
C PHE A 212 -4.07 -0.96 -1.03
N GLY A 213 -4.17 -0.99 0.30
CA GLY A 213 -3.09 -1.48 1.18
C GLY A 213 -2.73 -2.95 0.89
N GLU A 214 -3.73 -3.81 0.71
CA GLU A 214 -3.53 -5.22 0.34
C GLU A 214 -2.82 -5.37 -1.01
N GLY A 215 -3.22 -4.57 -2.00
CA GLY A 215 -2.56 -4.53 -3.29
C GLY A 215 -1.07 -4.13 -3.19
N LEU A 216 -0.75 -3.18 -2.30
CA LEU A 216 0.64 -2.81 -2.01
C LEU A 216 1.41 -3.96 -1.34
N ALA A 217 0.79 -4.70 -0.41
CA ALA A 217 1.42 -5.85 0.25
C ALA A 217 1.72 -6.98 -0.74
N ILE A 218 0.77 -7.32 -1.64
CA ILE A 218 1.00 -8.29 -2.71
C ILE A 218 2.14 -7.82 -3.63
N GLY A 219 2.10 -6.55 -4.04
CA GLY A 219 3.12 -5.96 -4.89
C GLY A 219 4.51 -6.03 -4.25
N ALA A 220 4.62 -5.70 -2.97
CA ALA A 220 5.87 -5.79 -2.23
C ALA A 220 6.39 -7.24 -2.15
N ALA A 221 5.54 -8.22 -1.83
CA ALA A 221 5.92 -9.63 -1.77
C ALA A 221 6.46 -10.15 -3.12
N ILE A 222 5.79 -9.78 -4.23
CA ILE A 222 6.23 -10.19 -5.58
C ILE A 222 7.57 -9.53 -5.93
N VAL A 223 7.74 -8.23 -5.64
CA VAL A 223 8.98 -7.50 -5.95
C VAL A 223 10.17 -8.01 -5.12
N LEU A 224 9.92 -8.44 -3.88
CA LEU A 224 10.94 -9.04 -3.01
C LEU A 224 11.25 -10.52 -3.35
N GLY A 225 10.62 -11.10 -4.37
CA GLY A 225 10.82 -12.50 -4.73
C GLY A 225 10.14 -13.50 -3.79
N GLU A 226 9.35 -13.02 -2.82
CA GLU A 226 8.65 -13.84 -1.81
C GLU A 226 7.39 -14.50 -2.42
N ALA A 227 7.59 -15.40 -3.39
CA ALA A 227 6.51 -16.01 -4.17
C ALA A 227 5.48 -16.75 -3.30
N ALA A 228 5.94 -17.45 -2.25
CA ALA A 228 5.05 -18.16 -1.33
C ALA A 228 4.16 -17.19 -0.54
N LEU A 229 4.73 -16.09 -0.03
CA LEU A 229 3.98 -15.04 0.65
C LEU A 229 3.00 -14.37 -0.32
N GLY A 230 3.44 -14.00 -1.53
CA GLY A 230 2.58 -13.41 -2.55
C GLY A 230 1.38 -14.30 -2.89
N ALA A 231 1.59 -15.61 -3.08
CA ALA A 231 0.51 -16.56 -3.33
C ALA A 231 -0.46 -16.68 -2.14
N PHE A 232 0.06 -16.72 -0.91
CA PHE A 232 -0.75 -16.74 0.30
C PHE A 232 -1.62 -15.50 0.45
N LEU A 233 -1.06 -14.31 0.22
CA LEU A 233 -1.79 -13.04 0.26
C LEU A 233 -2.88 -12.99 -0.82
N ILE A 234 -2.59 -13.42 -2.05
CA ILE A 234 -3.56 -13.46 -3.16
C ILE A 234 -4.78 -14.32 -2.77
N VAL A 235 -4.55 -15.52 -2.25
CA VAL A 235 -5.64 -16.42 -1.86
C VAL A 235 -6.39 -15.88 -0.64
N GLY A 236 -5.67 -15.45 0.38
CA GLY A 236 -6.25 -14.93 1.62
C GLY A 236 -7.13 -13.70 1.38
N PHE A 237 -6.62 -12.72 0.63
CA PHE A 237 -7.35 -11.50 0.32
C PHE A 237 -8.54 -11.77 -0.62
N ALA A 238 -8.41 -12.62 -1.63
CA ALA A 238 -9.54 -12.98 -2.49
C ALA A 238 -10.70 -13.60 -1.69
N LEU A 239 -10.41 -14.43 -0.69
CA LEU A 239 -11.44 -15.05 0.15
C LEU A 239 -12.12 -14.00 1.05
N HIS A 240 -11.37 -13.14 1.71
CA HIS A 240 -11.98 -12.19 2.63
C HIS A 240 -12.64 -10.99 1.90
N ASN A 241 -12.15 -10.57 0.76
CA ASN A 241 -12.77 -9.52 -0.06
C ASN A 241 -14.19 -9.92 -0.55
N THR A 242 -14.47 -11.24 -0.64
CA THR A 242 -15.84 -11.72 -0.88
C THR A 242 -16.76 -11.32 0.29
N THR A 243 -16.30 -11.39 1.53
CA THR A 243 -17.10 -10.97 2.70
C THR A 243 -17.26 -9.45 2.78
N GLU A 244 -16.32 -8.69 2.27
CA GLU A 244 -16.40 -7.23 2.17
C GLU A 244 -17.46 -6.77 1.19
N GLY A 245 -17.58 -7.42 0.02
CA GLY A 245 -18.68 -7.19 -0.90
C GLY A 245 -20.05 -7.42 -0.25
N PHE A 246 -20.13 -8.45 0.60
CA PHE A 246 -21.32 -8.65 1.44
C PHE A 246 -21.55 -7.49 2.42
N ALA A 247 -20.51 -6.93 3.05
CA ALA A 247 -20.62 -5.81 3.97
C ALA A 247 -21.18 -4.55 3.28
N ILE A 248 -20.81 -4.29 2.01
CA ILE A 248 -21.37 -3.20 1.20
C ILE A 248 -22.85 -3.45 0.89
N ALA A 249 -23.22 -4.69 0.58
CA ALA A 249 -24.59 -5.05 0.21
C ALA A 249 -25.57 -5.00 1.39
N ALA A 250 -25.13 -5.36 2.60
CA ALA A 250 -25.99 -5.55 3.77
C ALA A 250 -26.84 -4.32 4.15
N PRO A 251 -26.34 -3.09 4.24
CA PRO A 251 -27.16 -1.91 4.53
C PRO A 251 -28.24 -1.63 3.50
N MET A 252 -27.99 -2.07 2.25
CA MET A 252 -28.85 -1.82 1.09
C MET A 252 -29.94 -2.86 0.90
N ALA A 253 -29.88 -3.99 1.60
CA ALA A 253 -30.70 -5.17 1.34
C ALA A 253 -32.23 -4.94 1.41
N ARG A 254 -32.67 -3.88 2.09
CA ARG A 254 -34.11 -3.49 2.18
C ARG A 254 -34.46 -2.28 1.31
N THR A 255 -33.56 -1.89 0.42
CA THR A 255 -33.77 -0.77 -0.50
C THR A 255 -34.11 -1.32 -1.88
N LYS A 256 -34.98 -0.61 -2.63
CA LYS A 256 -35.23 -0.93 -4.03
C LYS A 256 -34.13 -0.33 -4.94
N LEU A 257 -32.88 -0.72 -4.69
CA LEU A 257 -31.77 -0.26 -5.50
C LEU A 257 -31.55 -1.20 -6.71
N MET A 258 -31.17 -0.59 -7.85
CA MET A 258 -30.78 -1.38 -9.03
C MET A 258 -29.39 -2.01 -8.78
N ILE A 259 -29.26 -3.28 -9.08
CA ILE A 259 -28.02 -4.08 -8.94
C ILE A 259 -26.82 -3.36 -9.59
N GLY A 260 -27.03 -2.68 -10.74
CA GLY A 260 -25.98 -1.93 -11.41
C GLY A 260 -25.36 -0.78 -10.58
N LYS A 261 -26.15 -0.11 -9.72
CA LYS A 261 -25.60 0.92 -8.80
C LYS A 261 -24.79 0.29 -7.66
N LEU A 262 -25.18 -0.91 -7.23
CA LEU A 262 -24.45 -1.65 -6.23
C LEU A 262 -23.10 -2.13 -6.78
N ALA A 263 -23.09 -2.65 -8.00
CA ALA A 263 -21.86 -3.08 -8.68
C ALA A 263 -20.88 -1.92 -8.84
N ALA A 264 -21.36 -0.71 -9.17
CA ALA A 264 -20.52 0.47 -9.26
C ALA A 264 -19.91 0.94 -7.91
N MET A 265 -20.42 0.46 -6.77
CA MET A 265 -19.83 0.73 -5.45
C MET A 265 -18.75 -0.30 -5.08
N GLY A 266 -18.74 -1.47 -5.73
CA GLY A 266 -17.75 -2.52 -5.50
C GLY A 266 -16.57 -2.50 -6.48
N MET A 267 -16.58 -1.60 -7.45
CA MET A 267 -15.48 -1.33 -8.40
C MET A 267 -14.69 -0.09 -7.98
#